data_4ff4d3a56fbef97a8053ad828fc0a7d8
#
_entry.id   4ff4d3a56fbef97a8053ad828fc0a7d8
#
_cell.length_a   1.000
_cell.length_b   1.000
_cell.length_c   1.000
_cell.angle_alpha   90.00
_cell.angle_beta   90.00
_cell.angle_gamma   90.00
#
_symmetry.space_group_name_H-M   'P 1'
#
loop_
_entity.id
_entity.type
_entity.pdbx_description
1 polymer ?
#
loop_
_entity_poly.entity_id
_entity_poly.type
_entity_poly.pdbx_seq_one_letter_code
_entity_poly.pdbx_strand_id
1 'polypeptide(L)'
;KYFGTDGFRGEAGITLTADHAYKVGRFLGWYYNMLREQKGDSEPARIVIGKDTRRSSYMFEYSLVAGLTASGADAYLLHVTTTPSVAYIARVDNFDCGIMISASHNPYYDNGIKLIDGHGEKMPEETLLLVEDYIDGKLHVFGQDWQEIPFAHREKIGCTVDYVSGRNRYMGYLISLGVYSFKGVKVGLDCANGSSWNIAKSVFDALGAETYVINNQPNGLNINRDAGSTHIEGLQKFVLEKGLDVGFAYDGDADRCLCVDEKGNVISGDHILYIYGCYMTERGKLLTNTVVTTVMSNFGLYKAFDEQGIGYAKTAVGDKYVYEYMSNNGCRIGGEQSGHIIFSKYASTGDGILTSLKMMEVMLAKKKPLSELAAPFKVYPQVLENVRVTDKTAAQDDAAVQKMVQAVAEALGDTGRILVRESGTEPVVRVMVEAPEEEICRKYVDEVVSVIEERGYRR
;
A
#
# COMPACT_ATOMS: atom_id res chain seq x y z
N LYS A 1 14.45 13.16 -9.50
CA LYS A 1 13.23 12.36 -9.60
C LYS A 1 12.38 12.62 -8.35
N TYR A 2 11.15 13.11 -8.55
CA TYR A 2 10.23 13.43 -7.44
C TYR A 2 9.34 12.22 -7.08
N PHE A 3 8.80 11.53 -8.09
CA PHE A 3 7.92 10.38 -7.88
C PHE A 3 8.73 9.09 -7.69
N GLY A 4 8.55 8.48 -6.51
CA GLY A 4 9.00 7.12 -6.23
C GLY A 4 7.91 6.08 -6.57
N THR A 5 8.10 4.84 -6.11
CA THR A 5 7.14 3.75 -6.30
C THR A 5 5.77 4.01 -5.65
N ASP A 6 5.72 4.93 -4.67
CA ASP A 6 4.52 5.20 -3.87
C ASP A 6 4.19 6.71 -3.79
N GLY A 7 4.36 7.40 -4.92
CA GLY A 7 4.07 8.81 -5.09
C GLY A 7 5.25 9.75 -4.78
N PHE A 8 4.97 11.04 -4.82
CA PHE A 8 5.90 12.09 -4.44
C PHE A 8 5.80 12.30 -2.93
N ARG A 9 6.76 11.78 -2.17
CA ARG A 9 6.83 11.89 -0.71
C ARG A 9 7.92 12.83 -0.24
N GLY A 10 7.66 13.50 0.88
CA GLY A 10 8.64 14.36 1.53
C GLY A 10 8.12 14.97 2.82
N GLU A 11 9.02 15.60 3.59
CA GLU A 11 8.64 16.39 4.74
C GLU A 11 7.88 17.63 4.27
N ALA A 12 6.66 17.80 4.82
CA ALA A 12 5.71 18.80 4.37
C ALA A 12 6.23 20.24 4.65
N GLY A 13 6.28 21.05 3.61
CA GLY A 13 6.80 22.41 3.68
C GLY A 13 8.32 22.53 3.58
N ILE A 14 9.04 21.42 3.47
CA ILE A 14 10.50 21.35 3.32
C ILE A 14 10.89 20.75 1.98
N THR A 15 10.69 19.44 1.80
CA THR A 15 11.02 18.72 0.56
C THR A 15 9.80 18.54 -0.35
N LEU A 16 8.61 18.48 0.22
CA LEU A 16 7.33 18.53 -0.50
C LEU A 16 6.59 19.81 -0.09
N THR A 17 6.44 20.75 -1.04
CA THR A 17 5.92 22.09 -0.77
C THR A 17 4.55 22.34 -1.41
N ALA A 18 3.86 23.40 -0.98
CA ALA A 18 2.63 23.86 -1.58
C ALA A 18 2.81 24.24 -3.07
N ASP A 19 3.98 24.76 -3.45
CA ASP A 19 4.31 25.06 -4.85
C ASP A 19 4.39 23.80 -5.72
N HIS A 20 5.00 22.72 -5.21
CA HIS A 20 4.99 21.44 -5.89
C HIS A 20 3.56 20.94 -6.13
N ALA A 21 2.70 20.99 -5.11
CA ALA A 21 1.30 20.58 -5.23
C ALA A 21 0.53 21.46 -6.23
N TYR A 22 0.75 22.77 -6.20
CA TYR A 22 0.15 23.69 -7.17
C TYR A 22 0.57 23.34 -8.60
N LYS A 23 1.85 23.11 -8.85
CA LYS A 23 2.37 22.72 -10.18
C LYS A 23 1.81 21.38 -10.64
N VAL A 24 1.73 20.39 -9.75
CA VAL A 24 1.06 19.11 -10.07
C VAL A 24 -0.39 19.35 -10.51
N GLY A 25 -1.14 20.16 -9.76
CA GLY A 25 -2.50 20.51 -10.13
C GLY A 25 -2.58 21.25 -11.47
N ARG A 26 -1.69 22.22 -11.71
CA ARG A 26 -1.60 22.96 -12.99
C ARG A 26 -1.41 22.01 -14.16
N PHE A 27 -0.40 21.12 -14.05
CA PHE A 27 -0.10 20.16 -15.11
C PHE A 27 -1.27 19.22 -15.38
N LEU A 28 -1.80 18.56 -14.36
CA LEU A 28 -2.87 17.58 -14.54
C LEU A 28 -4.13 18.20 -15.13
N GLY A 29 -4.54 19.37 -14.64
CA GLY A 29 -5.71 20.05 -15.16
C GLY A 29 -5.56 20.41 -16.64
N TRP A 30 -4.44 20.99 -17.03
CA TRP A 30 -4.15 21.31 -18.41
C TRP A 30 -3.99 20.06 -19.30
N TYR A 31 -3.21 19.09 -18.86
CA TYR A 31 -2.89 17.87 -19.62
C TYR A 31 -4.15 17.07 -19.97
N TYR A 32 -5.03 16.84 -19.01
CA TYR A 32 -6.25 16.09 -19.26
C TYR A 32 -7.28 16.88 -20.07
N ASN A 33 -7.33 18.21 -19.97
CA ASN A 33 -8.12 19.04 -20.89
C ASN A 33 -7.61 18.90 -22.33
N MET A 34 -6.29 18.95 -22.55
CA MET A 34 -5.71 18.74 -23.88
C MET A 34 -6.02 17.36 -24.45
N LEU A 35 -5.96 16.30 -23.61
CA LEU A 35 -6.33 14.96 -24.05
C LEU A 35 -7.81 14.83 -24.41
N ARG A 36 -8.71 15.54 -23.70
CA ARG A 36 -10.14 15.59 -24.03
C ARG A 36 -10.39 16.33 -25.33
N GLU A 37 -9.77 17.48 -25.52
CA GLU A 37 -9.89 18.27 -26.76
C GLU A 37 -9.41 17.46 -27.98
N GLN A 38 -8.34 16.70 -27.88
CA GLN A 38 -7.86 15.82 -28.95
C GLN A 38 -8.89 14.74 -29.33
N LYS A 39 -9.76 14.34 -28.39
CA LYS A 39 -10.85 13.39 -28.61
C LYS A 39 -12.16 14.07 -29.04
N GLY A 40 -12.17 15.40 -29.19
CA GLY A 40 -13.35 16.18 -29.55
C GLY A 40 -14.30 16.42 -28.36
N ASP A 41 -13.85 16.20 -27.12
CA ASP A 41 -14.61 16.48 -25.90
C ASP A 41 -14.21 17.87 -25.36
N SER A 42 -15.17 18.77 -25.24
CA SER A 42 -14.98 20.14 -24.74
C SER A 42 -15.35 20.32 -23.26
N GLU A 43 -15.83 19.27 -22.61
CA GLU A 43 -16.15 19.32 -21.18
C GLU A 43 -14.86 19.40 -20.34
N PRO A 44 -14.88 20.12 -19.20
CA PRO A 44 -13.74 20.19 -18.31
C PRO A 44 -13.27 18.82 -17.84
N ALA A 45 -11.96 18.62 -17.76
CA ALA A 45 -11.40 17.44 -17.12
C ALA A 45 -11.85 17.37 -15.66
N ARG A 46 -12.17 16.17 -15.21
CA ARG A 46 -12.69 15.89 -13.87
C ARG A 46 -11.65 15.14 -13.07
N ILE A 47 -11.19 15.72 -11.98
CA ILE A 47 -10.14 15.18 -11.14
C ILE A 47 -10.69 14.96 -9.73
N VAL A 48 -10.63 13.73 -9.22
CA VAL A 48 -11.10 13.41 -7.87
C VAL A 48 -9.93 13.45 -6.87
N ILE A 49 -10.14 14.07 -5.72
CA ILE A 49 -9.11 14.26 -4.70
C ILE A 49 -9.59 13.70 -3.37
N GLY A 50 -8.76 12.84 -2.75
CA GLY A 50 -8.89 12.41 -1.38
C GLY A 50 -7.64 12.76 -0.57
N LYS A 51 -7.78 12.78 0.74
CA LYS A 51 -6.68 13.06 1.67
C LYS A 51 -6.79 12.23 2.94
N ASP A 52 -5.66 12.04 3.60
CA ASP A 52 -5.63 11.52 4.96
C ASP A 52 -5.86 12.63 6.01
N THR A 53 -5.69 12.29 7.26
CA THR A 53 -5.97 13.17 8.41
C THR A 53 -4.83 14.11 8.77
N ARG A 54 -3.68 14.10 8.06
CA ARG A 54 -2.54 14.96 8.35
C ARG A 54 -2.92 16.43 8.24
N ARG A 55 -2.36 17.23 9.13
CA ARG A 55 -2.56 18.69 9.11
C ARG A 55 -2.15 19.31 7.78
N SER A 56 -1.02 18.87 7.22
CA SER A 56 -0.51 19.33 5.93
C SER A 56 -1.36 18.92 4.73
N SER A 57 -2.20 17.90 4.86
CA SER A 57 -3.07 17.44 3.77
C SER A 57 -4.05 18.51 3.30
N TYR A 58 -4.50 19.37 4.20
CA TYR A 58 -5.36 20.51 3.84
C TYR A 58 -4.61 21.54 2.97
N MET A 59 -3.37 21.87 3.35
CA MET A 59 -2.53 22.79 2.55
C MET A 59 -2.30 22.24 1.14
N PHE A 60 -1.99 20.97 1.01
CA PHE A 60 -1.76 20.33 -0.28
C PHE A 60 -3.04 20.21 -1.11
N GLU A 61 -4.18 19.88 -0.48
CA GLU A 61 -5.47 19.86 -1.18
C GLU A 61 -5.81 21.21 -1.79
N TYR A 62 -5.73 22.30 -1.02
CA TYR A 62 -6.01 23.65 -1.54
C TYR A 62 -5.03 24.07 -2.64
N SER A 63 -3.77 23.71 -2.53
CA SER A 63 -2.75 24.00 -3.55
C SER A 63 -3.02 23.24 -4.85
N LEU A 64 -3.34 21.96 -4.78
CA LEU A 64 -3.75 21.14 -5.92
C LEU A 64 -5.01 21.68 -6.58
N VAL A 65 -6.03 22.02 -5.79
CA VAL A 65 -7.30 22.58 -6.27
C VAL A 65 -7.07 23.90 -7.00
N ALA A 66 -6.26 24.80 -6.43
CA ALA A 66 -5.91 26.06 -7.08
C ALA A 66 -5.23 25.83 -8.45
N GLY A 67 -4.30 24.87 -8.51
CA GLY A 67 -3.63 24.50 -9.77
C GLY A 67 -4.60 23.93 -10.81
N LEU A 68 -5.44 22.97 -10.41
CA LEU A 68 -6.44 22.35 -11.28
C LEU A 68 -7.42 23.36 -11.87
N THR A 69 -8.05 24.17 -11.02
CA THR A 69 -9.05 25.14 -11.45
C THR A 69 -8.45 26.25 -12.29
N ALA A 70 -7.23 26.70 -11.97
CA ALA A 70 -6.48 27.66 -12.78
C ALA A 70 -6.14 27.13 -14.19
N SER A 71 -6.14 25.81 -14.36
CA SER A 71 -5.94 25.14 -15.65
C SER A 71 -7.25 24.69 -16.32
N GLY A 72 -8.40 25.05 -15.76
CA GLY A 72 -9.71 24.77 -16.35
C GLY A 72 -10.26 23.37 -16.06
N ALA A 73 -9.71 22.63 -15.11
CA ALA A 73 -10.24 21.34 -14.68
C ALA A 73 -11.10 21.48 -13.43
N ASP A 74 -12.10 20.62 -13.30
CA ASP A 74 -12.95 20.56 -12.13
C ASP A 74 -12.36 19.60 -11.07
N ALA A 75 -12.27 20.08 -9.84
CA ALA A 75 -11.76 19.34 -8.69
C ALA A 75 -12.92 18.82 -7.83
N TYR A 76 -13.02 17.51 -7.72
CA TYR A 76 -14.04 16.80 -6.92
C TYR A 76 -13.45 16.35 -5.61
N LEU A 77 -13.95 16.87 -4.49
CA LEU A 77 -13.38 16.69 -3.17
C LEU A 77 -14.09 15.60 -2.38
N LEU A 78 -13.41 14.47 -2.16
CA LEU A 78 -13.88 13.38 -1.29
C LEU A 78 -13.62 13.69 0.20
N HIS A 79 -12.80 14.70 0.47
CA HIS A 79 -12.28 15.02 1.80
C HIS A 79 -11.46 13.89 2.40
N VAL A 80 -11.54 13.66 3.72
CA VAL A 80 -10.80 12.57 4.36
C VAL A 80 -11.39 11.23 3.94
N THR A 81 -10.58 10.45 3.24
CA THR A 81 -10.92 9.14 2.71
C THR A 81 -9.67 8.29 2.48
N THR A 82 -9.84 7.02 2.15
CA THR A 82 -8.75 6.05 1.95
C THR A 82 -8.20 6.09 0.51
N THR A 83 -6.97 5.65 0.31
CA THR A 83 -6.39 5.48 -1.03
C THR A 83 -7.25 4.58 -1.91
N PRO A 84 -7.71 3.39 -1.47
CA PRO A 84 -8.59 2.56 -2.30
C PRO A 84 -9.94 3.21 -2.62
N SER A 85 -10.46 4.09 -1.76
CA SER A 85 -11.66 4.88 -2.06
C SER A 85 -11.46 5.80 -3.27
N VAL A 86 -10.32 6.51 -3.34
CA VAL A 86 -9.99 7.37 -4.47
C VAL A 86 -9.86 6.55 -5.76
N ALA A 87 -9.14 5.42 -5.70
CA ALA A 87 -8.98 4.52 -6.85
C ALA A 87 -10.32 3.96 -7.34
N TYR A 88 -11.17 3.52 -6.42
CA TYR A 88 -12.51 3.02 -6.75
C TYR A 88 -13.36 4.10 -7.44
N ILE A 89 -13.44 5.29 -6.87
CA ILE A 89 -14.25 6.40 -7.41
C ILE A 89 -13.70 6.91 -8.74
N ALA A 90 -12.38 7.02 -8.90
CA ALA A 90 -11.78 7.41 -10.17
C ALA A 90 -12.28 6.51 -11.31
N ARG A 91 -12.31 5.20 -11.07
CA ARG A 91 -12.75 4.21 -12.05
C ARG A 91 -14.27 4.20 -12.27
N VAL A 92 -15.08 4.11 -11.21
CA VAL A 92 -16.52 3.87 -11.36
C VAL A 92 -17.31 5.10 -11.80
N ASP A 93 -16.80 6.29 -11.51
CA ASP A 93 -17.43 7.55 -11.89
C ASP A 93 -16.74 8.22 -13.08
N ASN A 94 -15.83 7.50 -13.77
CA ASN A 94 -15.16 7.93 -14.99
C ASN A 94 -14.45 9.28 -14.82
N PHE A 95 -13.66 9.45 -13.77
CA PHE A 95 -12.76 10.59 -13.64
C PHE A 95 -11.55 10.43 -14.57
N ASP A 96 -10.97 11.54 -15.02
CA ASP A 96 -9.77 11.52 -15.84
C ASP A 96 -8.56 11.06 -15.04
N CYS A 97 -8.46 11.49 -13.78
CA CYS A 97 -7.54 10.92 -12.80
C CYS A 97 -8.00 11.15 -11.36
N GLY A 98 -7.33 10.47 -10.43
CA GLY A 98 -7.49 10.64 -9.00
C GLY A 98 -6.18 11.09 -8.35
N ILE A 99 -6.30 11.83 -7.26
CA ILE A 99 -5.17 12.26 -6.43
C ILE A 99 -5.44 11.84 -4.99
N MET A 100 -4.50 11.12 -4.38
CA MET A 100 -4.53 10.86 -2.94
C MET A 100 -3.39 11.58 -2.24
N ILE A 101 -3.73 12.37 -1.24
CA ILE A 101 -2.77 13.12 -0.41
C ILE A 101 -2.52 12.32 0.86
N SER A 102 -1.42 11.59 0.90
CA SER A 102 -1.00 10.78 2.06
C SER A 102 0.45 10.31 1.92
N ALA A 103 1.12 10.14 3.05
CA ALA A 103 2.38 9.42 3.17
C ALA A 103 2.20 8.05 3.87
N SER A 104 1.01 7.45 3.77
CA SER A 104 0.70 6.11 4.30
C SER A 104 1.08 5.97 5.78
N HIS A 105 2.04 5.10 6.11
CA HIS A 105 2.46 4.79 7.48
C HIS A 105 3.52 5.74 8.07
N ASN A 106 3.99 6.75 7.32
CA ASN A 106 4.97 7.71 7.79
C ASN A 106 4.42 8.61 8.92
N PRO A 107 5.28 9.24 9.73
CA PRO A 107 4.89 10.23 10.73
C PRO A 107 4.09 11.40 10.14
N TYR A 108 3.40 12.16 10.99
CA TYR A 108 2.50 13.25 10.58
C TYR A 108 3.16 14.40 9.82
N TYR A 109 4.45 14.62 10.03
CA TYR A 109 5.20 15.71 9.38
C TYR A 109 5.59 15.40 7.94
N ASP A 110 5.61 14.12 7.56
CA ASP A 110 5.70 13.72 6.16
C ASP A 110 4.33 13.80 5.49
N ASN A 111 4.33 13.99 4.17
CA ASN A 111 3.15 13.82 3.34
C ASN A 111 3.53 13.31 1.95
N GLY A 112 2.54 13.05 1.13
CA GLY A 112 2.75 12.55 -0.22
C GLY A 112 1.61 12.91 -1.16
N ILE A 113 1.91 12.89 -2.46
CA ILE A 113 0.92 13.04 -3.53
C ILE A 113 1.02 11.79 -4.39
N LYS A 114 -0.02 10.95 -4.33
CA LYS A 114 -0.17 9.74 -5.15
C LYS A 114 -1.10 10.06 -6.31
N LEU A 115 -0.66 9.78 -7.54
CA LEU A 115 -1.45 9.98 -8.75
C LEU A 115 -2.01 8.64 -9.23
N ILE A 116 -3.29 8.65 -9.53
CA ILE A 116 -4.11 7.50 -9.92
C ILE A 116 -4.75 7.83 -11.26
N ASP A 117 -4.69 6.92 -12.22
CA ASP A 117 -5.32 7.13 -13.52
C ASP A 117 -6.85 6.92 -13.50
N GLY A 118 -7.50 7.15 -14.61
CA GLY A 118 -8.96 6.98 -14.74
C GLY A 118 -9.44 5.52 -14.63
N HIS A 119 -8.53 4.55 -14.65
CA HIS A 119 -8.84 3.13 -14.41
C HIS A 119 -8.74 2.74 -12.94
N GLY A 120 -8.34 3.69 -12.08
CA GLY A 120 -8.11 3.45 -10.66
C GLY A 120 -6.78 2.76 -10.38
N GLU A 121 -5.84 2.82 -11.30
CA GLU A 121 -4.51 2.24 -11.20
C GLU A 121 -3.48 3.34 -10.93
N LYS A 122 -2.26 2.96 -10.55
CA LYS A 122 -1.17 3.94 -10.43
C LYS A 122 -0.92 4.62 -11.76
N MET A 123 -0.73 5.94 -11.71
CA MET A 123 -0.41 6.73 -12.90
C MET A 123 0.80 6.14 -13.64
N PRO A 124 0.73 5.96 -14.98
CA PRO A 124 1.84 5.49 -15.78
C PRO A 124 3.11 6.33 -15.60
N GLU A 125 4.27 5.67 -15.60
CA GLU A 125 5.57 6.34 -15.37
C GLU A 125 5.85 7.44 -16.38
N GLU A 126 5.46 7.27 -17.64
CA GLU A 126 5.58 8.27 -18.68
C GLU A 126 4.83 9.57 -18.34
N THR A 127 3.63 9.47 -17.76
CA THR A 127 2.87 10.65 -17.31
C THR A 127 3.52 11.28 -16.08
N LEU A 128 4.03 10.47 -15.14
CA LEU A 128 4.76 10.96 -13.97
C LEU A 128 6.01 11.76 -14.38
N LEU A 129 6.75 11.31 -15.39
CA LEU A 129 7.91 12.02 -15.92
C LEU A 129 7.52 13.37 -16.52
N LEU A 130 6.38 13.48 -17.22
CA LEU A 130 5.88 14.76 -17.71
C LEU A 130 5.54 15.73 -16.57
N VAL A 131 4.98 15.24 -15.48
CA VAL A 131 4.75 16.04 -14.26
C VAL A 131 6.08 16.57 -13.71
N GLU A 132 7.10 15.70 -13.59
CA GLU A 132 8.44 16.07 -13.13
C GLU A 132 9.08 17.13 -14.04
N ASP A 133 9.00 16.93 -15.34
CA ASP A 133 9.53 17.86 -16.33
C ASP A 133 8.85 19.22 -16.25
N TYR A 134 7.55 19.25 -15.99
CA TYR A 134 6.85 20.53 -15.77
C TYR A 134 7.30 21.22 -14.48
N ILE A 135 7.46 20.47 -13.38
CA ILE A 135 7.98 21.02 -12.13
C ILE A 135 9.35 21.69 -12.34
N ASP A 136 10.21 21.04 -13.14
CA ASP A 136 11.57 21.50 -13.46
C ASP A 136 11.63 22.56 -14.56
N GLY A 137 10.50 22.94 -15.17
CA GLY A 137 10.44 23.97 -16.23
C GLY A 137 11.05 23.52 -17.57
N LYS A 138 11.02 22.22 -17.87
CA LYS A 138 11.55 21.62 -19.13
C LYS A 138 10.57 20.69 -19.83
N LEU A 139 9.27 20.95 -19.66
CA LEU A 139 8.22 20.13 -20.23
C LEU A 139 8.25 20.12 -21.77
N HIS A 140 8.39 18.92 -22.35
CA HIS A 140 8.19 18.67 -23.77
C HIS A 140 7.05 17.68 -23.96
N VAL A 141 5.94 18.11 -24.53
CA VAL A 141 4.78 17.25 -24.78
C VAL A 141 3.94 17.81 -25.93
N PHE A 142 3.19 17.00 -26.63
CA PHE A 142 2.41 17.34 -27.81
C PHE A 142 3.24 17.98 -28.93
N GLY A 143 4.52 17.57 -29.03
CA GLY A 143 5.43 17.99 -30.10
C GLY A 143 6.04 19.39 -29.93
N GLN A 144 5.97 19.98 -28.72
CA GLN A 144 6.55 21.30 -28.45
C GLN A 144 7.03 21.44 -27.00
N ASP A 145 7.89 22.43 -26.78
CA ASP A 145 8.36 22.81 -25.47
C ASP A 145 7.39 23.78 -24.79
N TRP A 146 7.11 23.56 -23.51
CA TRP A 146 6.24 24.40 -22.71
C TRP A 146 7.02 24.96 -21.52
N GLN A 147 7.38 26.24 -21.57
CA GLN A 147 7.97 26.92 -20.41
C GLN A 147 6.92 27.19 -19.34
N GLU A 148 5.74 27.61 -19.77
CA GLU A 148 4.54 27.79 -18.94
C GLU A 148 3.31 27.30 -19.70
N ILE A 149 2.43 26.60 -18.99
CA ILE A 149 1.12 26.21 -19.54
C ILE A 149 0.11 27.34 -19.34
N PRO A 150 -0.84 27.55 -20.29
CA PRO A 150 -1.76 28.66 -20.23
C PRO A 150 -2.69 28.58 -19.02
N PHE A 151 -3.13 29.72 -18.53
CA PHE A 151 -4.20 29.82 -17.55
C PHE A 151 -5.58 29.81 -18.26
N ALA A 152 -6.53 29.18 -17.58
CA ALA A 152 -7.94 29.30 -17.98
C ALA A 152 -8.47 30.69 -17.66
N HIS A 153 -9.40 31.17 -18.48
CA HIS A 153 -9.98 32.49 -18.33
C HIS A 153 -11.51 32.44 -18.37
N ARG A 154 -12.15 33.35 -17.61
CA ARG A 154 -13.58 33.52 -17.59
C ARG A 154 -14.34 32.22 -17.30
N GLU A 155 -15.28 31.82 -18.13
CA GLU A 155 -16.09 30.61 -18.06
C GLU A 155 -15.30 29.30 -18.18
N LYS A 156 -14.05 29.36 -18.61
CA LYS A 156 -13.15 28.22 -18.70
C LYS A 156 -12.37 27.91 -17.39
N ILE A 157 -12.49 28.81 -16.39
CA ILE A 157 -11.91 28.52 -15.07
C ILE A 157 -12.67 27.33 -14.47
N GLY A 158 -11.94 26.32 -13.99
CA GLY A 158 -12.54 25.15 -13.36
C GLY A 158 -13.20 25.47 -12.03
N CYS A 159 -14.03 24.58 -11.55
CA CYS A 159 -14.71 24.71 -10.27
C CYS A 159 -14.36 23.61 -9.29
N THR A 160 -14.79 23.76 -8.04
CA THR A 160 -14.73 22.71 -7.01
C THR A 160 -16.10 22.12 -6.80
N VAL A 161 -16.15 20.81 -6.62
CA VAL A 161 -17.37 20.06 -6.29
C VAL A 161 -17.14 19.32 -4.98
N ASP A 162 -18.00 19.57 -4.00
CA ASP A 162 -18.05 18.74 -2.78
C ASP A 162 -18.62 17.37 -3.15
N TYR A 163 -17.79 16.31 -3.05
CA TYR A 163 -18.12 14.99 -3.55
C TYR A 163 -18.12 13.91 -2.44
N VAL A 164 -18.63 14.26 -1.26
CA VAL A 164 -18.80 13.33 -0.14
C VAL A 164 -19.64 12.11 -0.54
N SER A 165 -20.58 12.27 -1.47
CA SER A 165 -21.38 11.17 -2.02
C SER A 165 -20.52 10.08 -2.67
N GLY A 166 -19.37 10.40 -3.25
CA GLY A 166 -18.41 9.43 -3.78
C GLY A 166 -17.83 8.54 -2.66
N ARG A 167 -17.40 9.15 -1.56
CA ARG A 167 -16.93 8.38 -0.39
C ARG A 167 -18.03 7.46 0.15
N ASN A 168 -19.27 7.95 0.24
CA ASN A 168 -20.40 7.14 0.69
C ASN A 168 -20.69 5.98 -0.28
N ARG A 169 -20.49 6.19 -1.57
CA ARG A 169 -20.61 5.12 -2.58
C ARG A 169 -19.55 4.03 -2.38
N TYR A 170 -18.31 4.40 -2.08
CA TYR A 170 -17.28 3.42 -1.73
C TYR A 170 -17.65 2.62 -0.47
N MET A 171 -18.17 3.27 0.58
CA MET A 171 -18.66 2.55 1.76
C MET A 171 -19.79 1.58 1.40
N GLY A 172 -20.76 2.02 0.60
CA GLY A 172 -21.85 1.17 0.10
C GLY A 172 -21.33 -0.01 -0.71
N TYR A 173 -20.31 0.21 -1.53
CA TYR A 173 -19.62 -0.85 -2.26
C TYR A 173 -19.01 -1.89 -1.32
N LEU A 174 -18.25 -1.48 -0.32
CA LEU A 174 -17.65 -2.39 0.67
C LEU A 174 -18.73 -3.20 1.41
N ILE A 175 -19.81 -2.55 1.84
CA ILE A 175 -20.94 -3.22 2.50
C ILE A 175 -21.56 -4.28 1.57
N SER A 176 -21.71 -3.97 0.28
CA SER A 176 -22.27 -4.89 -0.71
C SER A 176 -21.43 -6.16 -0.95
N LEU A 177 -20.14 -6.13 -0.56
CA LEU A 177 -19.24 -7.27 -0.64
C LEU A 177 -19.34 -8.22 0.57
N GLY A 178 -20.07 -7.84 1.60
CA GLY A 178 -20.36 -8.68 2.75
C GLY A 178 -21.25 -9.86 2.39
N VAL A 179 -20.68 -11.07 2.39
CA VAL A 179 -21.41 -12.31 2.04
C VAL A 179 -22.19 -12.85 3.23
N TYR A 180 -21.71 -12.59 4.45
CA TYR A 180 -22.27 -13.09 5.69
C TYR A 180 -22.63 -11.93 6.61
N SER A 181 -23.63 -12.13 7.49
CA SER A 181 -23.89 -11.24 8.61
C SER A 181 -22.78 -11.39 9.67
N PHE A 182 -22.27 -10.27 10.18
CA PHE A 182 -21.29 -10.26 11.28
C PHE A 182 -21.95 -10.26 12.67
N LYS A 183 -23.25 -10.47 12.74
CA LYS A 183 -24.00 -10.47 14.02
C LYS A 183 -23.41 -11.48 15.01
N GLY A 184 -23.11 -10.99 16.21
CA GLY A 184 -22.53 -11.78 17.28
C GLY A 184 -21.00 -11.91 17.24
N VAL A 185 -20.32 -11.24 16.30
CA VAL A 185 -18.86 -11.19 16.25
C VAL A 185 -18.38 -9.89 16.86
N LYS A 186 -17.47 -9.96 17.83
CA LYS A 186 -16.81 -8.82 18.48
C LYS A 186 -15.52 -8.46 17.73
N VAL A 187 -15.52 -7.30 17.09
CA VAL A 187 -14.42 -6.88 16.22
C VAL A 187 -13.73 -5.65 16.78
N GLY A 188 -12.41 -5.71 16.93
CA GLY A 188 -11.56 -4.56 17.25
C GLY A 188 -11.05 -3.90 15.97
N LEU A 189 -11.11 -2.57 15.90
CA LEU A 189 -10.59 -1.79 14.78
C LEU A 189 -9.59 -0.75 15.31
N ASP A 190 -8.38 -0.77 14.78
CA ASP A 190 -7.38 0.29 14.97
C ASP A 190 -7.29 1.12 13.71
N CYS A 191 -7.78 2.36 13.77
CA CYS A 191 -7.84 3.25 12.62
C CYS A 191 -6.58 4.12 12.43
N ALA A 192 -5.51 3.89 13.20
CA ALA A 192 -4.25 4.63 13.11
C ALA A 192 -4.40 6.18 13.23
N ASN A 193 -5.51 6.68 13.73
CA ASN A 193 -5.93 8.09 13.60
C ASN A 193 -5.83 8.61 12.15
N GLY A 194 -5.99 7.72 11.18
CA GLY A 194 -5.88 7.93 9.74
C GLY A 194 -7.22 7.93 9.03
N SER A 195 -7.19 7.68 7.74
CA SER A 195 -8.32 7.80 6.81
C SER A 195 -9.48 6.84 7.09
N SER A 196 -9.22 5.71 7.72
CA SER A 196 -10.25 4.70 8.03
C SER A 196 -11.17 5.08 9.19
N TRP A 197 -10.84 6.13 9.95
CA TRP A 197 -11.50 6.49 11.22
C TRP A 197 -13.03 6.66 11.11
N ASN A 198 -13.52 7.16 10.00
CA ASN A 198 -14.94 7.42 9.75
C ASN A 198 -15.58 6.44 8.73
N ILE A 199 -14.84 5.45 8.28
CA ILE A 199 -15.28 4.47 7.26
C ILE A 199 -15.38 3.07 7.85
N ALA A 200 -14.31 2.57 8.47
CA ALA A 200 -14.22 1.17 8.88
C ALA A 200 -15.35 0.77 9.84
N LYS A 201 -15.58 1.55 10.93
CA LYS A 201 -16.66 1.27 11.87
C LYS A 201 -18.02 1.23 11.19
N SER A 202 -18.31 2.20 10.32
CA SER A 202 -19.59 2.29 9.61
C SER A 202 -19.87 1.07 8.75
N VAL A 203 -18.84 0.54 8.08
CA VAL A 203 -18.95 -0.67 7.24
C VAL A 203 -19.21 -1.91 8.11
N PHE A 204 -18.46 -2.10 9.19
CA PHE A 204 -18.63 -3.23 10.10
C PHE A 204 -19.97 -3.20 10.85
N ASP A 205 -20.40 -2.03 11.32
CA ASP A 205 -21.71 -1.85 11.95
C ASP A 205 -22.86 -2.17 10.99
N ALA A 206 -22.77 -1.72 9.74
CA ALA A 206 -23.77 -2.01 8.73
C ALA A 206 -23.89 -3.54 8.41
N LEU A 207 -22.80 -4.28 8.57
CA LEU A 207 -22.77 -5.74 8.43
C LEU A 207 -23.16 -6.47 9.73
N GLY A 208 -23.41 -5.74 10.82
CA GLY A 208 -23.95 -6.26 12.06
C GLY A 208 -22.92 -6.66 13.12
N ALA A 209 -21.64 -6.32 12.96
CA ALA A 209 -20.61 -6.60 13.96
C ALA A 209 -20.81 -5.78 15.24
N GLU A 210 -20.35 -6.31 16.36
CA GLU A 210 -20.16 -5.56 17.60
C GLU A 210 -18.76 -4.93 17.57
N THR A 211 -18.67 -3.65 17.17
CA THR A 211 -17.41 -2.98 16.88
C THR A 211 -16.86 -2.18 18.06
N TYR A 212 -15.58 -2.41 18.34
CA TYR A 212 -14.79 -1.69 19.33
C TYR A 212 -13.64 -0.99 18.61
N VAL A 213 -13.50 0.32 18.76
CA VAL A 213 -12.56 1.10 17.95
C VAL A 213 -11.55 1.84 18.84
N ILE A 214 -10.29 1.77 18.45
CA ILE A 214 -9.20 2.59 19.03
C ILE A 214 -8.56 3.45 17.94
N ASN A 215 -7.82 4.48 18.35
CA ASN A 215 -7.11 5.39 17.45
C ASN A 215 -8.00 5.96 16.33
N ASN A 216 -9.19 6.44 16.70
CA ASN A 216 -10.18 7.00 15.78
C ASN A 216 -10.53 8.47 16.06
N GLN A 217 -9.61 9.20 16.70
CA GLN A 217 -9.76 10.62 17.01
C GLN A 217 -8.59 11.43 16.41
N PRO A 218 -8.56 11.58 15.07
CA PRO A 218 -7.49 12.29 14.41
C PRO A 218 -7.48 13.77 14.78
N ASN A 219 -6.29 14.31 15.06
CA ASN A 219 -6.08 15.73 15.36
C ASN A 219 -5.10 16.43 14.40
N GLY A 220 -4.72 15.74 13.33
CA GLY A 220 -3.77 16.22 12.32
C GLY A 220 -2.30 15.95 12.63
N LEU A 221 -1.96 15.56 13.86
CA LEU A 221 -0.60 15.36 14.35
C LEU A 221 -0.36 13.95 14.93
N ASN A 222 -1.40 13.14 15.05
CA ASN A 222 -1.35 11.84 15.72
C ASN A 222 -1.52 10.64 14.79
N ILE A 223 -1.57 10.83 13.47
CA ILE A 223 -1.64 9.71 12.51
C ILE A 223 -0.44 8.77 12.68
N ASN A 224 -0.70 7.46 12.71
CA ASN A 224 0.31 6.40 12.89
C ASN A 224 1.14 6.47 14.20
N ARG A 225 0.85 7.41 15.08
CA ARG A 225 1.59 7.56 16.33
C ARG A 225 1.17 6.51 17.33
N ASP A 226 2.04 5.55 17.60
CA ASP A 226 1.77 4.39 18.47
C ASP A 226 0.42 3.72 18.12
N ALA A 227 0.11 3.63 16.84
CA ALA A 227 -1.20 3.25 16.33
C ALA A 227 -1.12 2.56 14.96
N GLY A 228 -2.12 1.74 14.66
CA GLY A 228 -2.31 1.11 13.37
C GLY A 228 -1.38 -0.06 13.07
N SER A 229 -1.27 -0.41 11.80
CA SER A 229 -0.58 -1.64 11.35
C SER A 229 0.93 -1.66 11.62
N THR A 230 1.56 -0.50 11.80
CA THR A 230 2.99 -0.40 12.13
C THR A 230 3.28 -0.41 13.64
N HIS A 231 2.24 -0.33 14.47
CA HIS A 231 2.31 -0.37 15.94
C HIS A 231 1.15 -1.22 16.47
N ILE A 232 1.21 -2.50 16.15
CA ILE A 232 0.12 -3.47 16.36
C ILE A 232 -0.12 -3.83 17.83
N GLU A 233 0.84 -3.56 18.70
CA GLU A 233 0.83 -3.96 20.12
C GLU A 233 -0.37 -3.40 20.87
N GLY A 234 -0.79 -2.17 20.52
CA GLY A 234 -1.99 -1.55 21.08
C GLY A 234 -3.27 -2.36 20.79
N LEU A 235 -3.40 -2.85 19.56
CA LEU A 235 -4.54 -3.68 19.16
C LEU A 235 -4.47 -5.08 19.79
N GLN A 236 -3.28 -5.69 19.89
CA GLN A 236 -3.10 -6.99 20.55
C GLN A 236 -3.61 -6.94 22.01
N LYS A 237 -3.18 -5.93 22.76
CA LYS A 237 -3.63 -5.69 24.12
C LYS A 237 -5.14 -5.48 24.18
N PHE A 238 -5.68 -4.66 23.29
CA PHE A 238 -7.10 -4.33 23.23
C PHE A 238 -7.99 -5.55 22.96
N VAL A 239 -7.58 -6.43 22.03
CA VAL A 239 -8.28 -7.69 21.71
C VAL A 239 -8.36 -8.58 22.96
N LEU A 240 -7.24 -8.75 23.66
CA LEU A 240 -7.19 -9.58 24.87
C LEU A 240 -8.01 -8.97 26.03
N GLU A 241 -7.85 -7.69 26.30
CA GLU A 241 -8.56 -7.00 27.40
C GLU A 241 -10.07 -6.99 27.24
N LYS A 242 -10.55 -6.87 26.00
CA LYS A 242 -11.98 -6.84 25.67
C LYS A 242 -12.57 -8.20 25.33
N GLY A 243 -11.75 -9.24 25.22
CA GLY A 243 -12.20 -10.57 24.79
C GLY A 243 -12.84 -10.53 23.41
N LEU A 244 -12.15 -9.89 22.44
CA LEU A 244 -12.66 -9.75 21.08
C LEU A 244 -12.35 -11.01 20.26
N ASP A 245 -13.19 -11.29 19.27
CA ASP A 245 -13.01 -12.45 18.38
C ASP A 245 -11.90 -12.21 17.33
N VAL A 246 -11.68 -10.95 16.97
CA VAL A 246 -10.67 -10.54 16.00
C VAL A 246 -10.38 -9.05 16.09
N GLY A 247 -9.17 -8.64 15.73
CA GLY A 247 -8.78 -7.24 15.56
C GLY A 247 -8.24 -6.98 14.17
N PHE A 248 -8.47 -5.77 13.63
CA PHE A 248 -7.93 -5.29 12.37
C PHE A 248 -7.27 -3.93 12.56
N ALA A 249 -6.02 -3.80 12.13
CA ALA A 249 -5.27 -2.55 12.16
C ALA A 249 -4.96 -2.08 10.74
N TYR A 250 -5.24 -0.82 10.49
CA TYR A 250 -4.98 -0.15 9.22
C TYR A 250 -3.76 0.78 9.35
N ASP A 251 -3.20 1.20 8.25
CA ASP A 251 -2.25 2.31 8.21
C ASP A 251 -2.94 3.64 7.88
N GLY A 252 -2.18 4.72 7.76
CA GLY A 252 -2.73 6.07 7.67
C GLY A 252 -3.72 6.33 6.52
N ASP A 253 -3.55 5.69 5.37
CA ASP A 253 -4.45 5.79 4.22
C ASP A 253 -5.22 4.49 3.92
N ALA A 254 -5.10 3.51 4.83
CA ALA A 254 -5.85 2.27 4.86
C ALA A 254 -5.75 1.42 3.59
N ASP A 255 -4.64 1.47 2.89
CA ASP A 255 -4.33 0.53 1.81
C ASP A 255 -3.73 -0.79 2.34
N ARG A 256 -3.39 -0.85 3.66
CA ARG A 256 -2.88 -2.00 4.38
C ARG A 256 -3.81 -2.44 5.51
N CYS A 257 -3.77 -3.74 5.81
CA CYS A 257 -4.43 -4.33 6.97
C CYS A 257 -3.57 -5.44 7.57
N LEU A 258 -3.33 -5.38 8.87
CA LEU A 258 -2.89 -6.52 9.67
C LEU A 258 -4.02 -6.96 10.59
N CYS A 259 -4.05 -8.24 10.94
CA CYS A 259 -5.05 -8.76 11.85
C CYS A 259 -4.42 -9.19 13.18
N VAL A 260 -5.26 -9.28 14.21
CA VAL A 260 -4.93 -9.90 15.49
C VAL A 260 -5.98 -10.96 15.77
N ASP A 261 -5.54 -12.18 16.05
CA ASP A 261 -6.44 -13.27 16.40
C ASP A 261 -7.00 -13.14 17.83
N GLU A 262 -7.93 -14.00 18.20
CA GLU A 262 -8.59 -14.02 19.53
C GLU A 262 -7.62 -14.34 20.68
N LYS A 263 -6.41 -14.79 20.38
CA LYS A 263 -5.33 -15.07 21.33
C LYS A 263 -4.30 -13.93 21.43
N GLY A 264 -4.50 -12.86 20.66
CA GLY A 264 -3.58 -11.72 20.63
C GLY A 264 -2.38 -11.89 19.70
N ASN A 265 -2.34 -12.92 18.87
CA ASN A 265 -1.25 -13.11 17.90
C ASN A 265 -1.45 -12.25 16.67
N VAL A 266 -0.35 -11.75 16.12
CA VAL A 266 -0.37 -10.99 14.86
C VAL A 266 -0.54 -11.93 13.69
N ILE A 267 -1.50 -11.61 12.84
CA ILE A 267 -1.76 -12.23 11.53
C ILE A 267 -1.28 -11.25 10.47
N SER A 268 -0.09 -11.50 9.94
CA SER A 268 0.57 -10.64 8.94
C SER A 268 -0.05 -10.78 7.54
N GLY A 269 0.41 -9.96 6.60
CA GLY A 269 0.01 -10.08 5.19
C GLY A 269 0.30 -11.47 4.62
N ASP A 270 1.39 -12.11 5.02
CA ASP A 270 1.70 -13.48 4.60
C ASP A 270 0.66 -14.51 5.10
N HIS A 271 0.20 -14.38 6.35
CA HIS A 271 -0.90 -15.19 6.86
C HIS A 271 -2.20 -14.96 6.09
N ILE A 272 -2.51 -13.70 5.76
CA ILE A 272 -3.70 -13.33 4.99
C ILE A 272 -3.65 -13.96 3.61
N LEU A 273 -2.50 -13.88 2.92
CA LEU A 273 -2.28 -14.51 1.61
C LEU A 273 -2.46 -16.03 1.69
N TYR A 274 -1.92 -16.67 2.73
CA TYR A 274 -2.09 -18.10 2.96
C TYR A 274 -3.56 -18.47 3.18
N ILE A 275 -4.21 -17.85 4.15
CA ILE A 275 -5.60 -18.14 4.54
C ILE A 275 -6.54 -17.96 3.36
N TYR A 276 -6.44 -16.83 2.66
CA TYR A 276 -7.36 -16.54 1.56
C TYR A 276 -6.99 -17.32 0.29
N GLY A 277 -5.71 -17.58 0.05
CA GLY A 277 -5.24 -18.46 -1.03
C GLY A 277 -5.80 -19.89 -0.90
N CYS A 278 -5.73 -20.48 0.29
CA CYS A 278 -6.34 -21.78 0.59
C CYS A 278 -7.87 -21.75 0.40
N TYR A 279 -8.53 -20.71 0.92
CA TYR A 279 -9.99 -20.56 0.77
C TYR A 279 -10.41 -20.43 -0.69
N MET A 280 -9.66 -19.70 -1.51
CA MET A 280 -9.93 -19.61 -2.96
C MET A 280 -9.71 -20.94 -3.66
N THR A 281 -8.65 -21.67 -3.31
CA THR A 281 -8.35 -23.00 -3.90
C THR A 281 -9.46 -23.99 -3.62
N GLU A 282 -9.91 -24.11 -2.38
CA GLU A 282 -11.01 -24.98 -1.99
C GLU A 282 -12.33 -24.69 -2.74
N ARG A 283 -12.54 -23.45 -3.13
CA ARG A 283 -13.72 -22.99 -3.86
C ARG A 283 -13.52 -22.98 -5.37
N GLY A 284 -12.39 -23.45 -5.89
CA GLY A 284 -12.06 -23.41 -7.32
C GLY A 284 -11.98 -22.00 -7.90
N LYS A 285 -11.62 -21.00 -7.07
CA LYS A 285 -11.57 -19.58 -7.46
C LYS A 285 -10.17 -19.02 -7.64
N LEU A 286 -9.14 -19.78 -7.29
CA LEU A 286 -7.75 -19.44 -7.58
C LEU A 286 -7.41 -19.91 -9.01
N LEU A 287 -7.94 -19.20 -10.00
CA LEU A 287 -7.98 -19.65 -11.41
C LEU A 287 -6.62 -19.95 -12.02
N THR A 288 -5.58 -19.22 -11.62
CA THR A 288 -4.20 -19.44 -12.08
C THR A 288 -3.41 -20.36 -11.18
N ASN A 289 -4.03 -20.90 -10.13
CA ASN A 289 -3.37 -21.61 -9.02
C ASN A 289 -2.13 -20.87 -8.50
N THR A 290 -2.15 -19.53 -8.50
CA THR A 290 -0.98 -18.72 -8.15
C THR A 290 -1.36 -17.58 -7.21
N VAL A 291 -0.64 -17.46 -6.09
CA VAL A 291 -0.65 -16.30 -5.18
C VAL A 291 0.61 -15.48 -5.46
N VAL A 292 0.46 -14.18 -5.67
CA VAL A 292 1.60 -13.30 -5.96
C VAL A 292 2.12 -12.69 -4.67
N THR A 293 3.42 -12.82 -4.42
CA THR A 293 4.12 -12.36 -3.24
C THR A 293 5.33 -11.51 -3.64
N THR A 294 6.06 -10.99 -2.67
CA THR A 294 7.38 -10.38 -2.92
C THR A 294 8.50 -11.26 -2.36
N VAL A 295 9.74 -10.95 -2.74
CA VAL A 295 10.94 -11.61 -2.17
C VAL A 295 11.06 -11.45 -0.66
N MET A 296 10.27 -10.57 -0.02
CA MET A 296 10.27 -10.36 1.43
C MET A 296 9.27 -11.23 2.19
N SER A 297 8.36 -11.93 1.52
CA SER A 297 7.45 -12.87 2.19
C SER A 297 8.25 -13.97 2.88
N ASN A 298 7.79 -14.39 4.07
CA ASN A 298 8.49 -15.37 4.90
C ASN A 298 8.63 -16.71 4.18
N PHE A 299 9.77 -17.36 4.36
CA PHE A 299 10.06 -18.65 3.73
C PHE A 299 9.03 -19.72 4.10
N GLY A 300 8.51 -19.69 5.34
CA GLY A 300 7.45 -20.58 5.79
C GLY A 300 6.15 -20.48 4.98
N LEU A 301 5.87 -19.32 4.38
CA LEU A 301 4.71 -19.15 3.48
C LEU A 301 4.83 -20.05 2.24
N TYR A 302 6.00 -20.10 1.64
CA TYR A 302 6.25 -20.94 0.46
C TYR A 302 6.13 -22.42 0.79
N LYS A 303 6.67 -22.84 1.94
CA LYS A 303 6.50 -24.20 2.44
C LYS A 303 5.02 -24.55 2.65
N ALA A 304 4.26 -23.65 3.28
CA ALA A 304 2.84 -23.85 3.49
C ALA A 304 2.05 -23.93 2.17
N PHE A 305 2.41 -23.15 1.16
CA PHE A 305 1.82 -23.25 -0.17
C PHE A 305 2.19 -24.56 -0.87
N ASP A 306 3.45 -25.00 -0.79
CA ASP A 306 3.88 -26.29 -1.36
C ASP A 306 3.08 -27.46 -0.79
N GLU A 307 2.83 -27.46 0.54
CA GLU A 307 2.02 -28.48 1.22
C GLU A 307 0.56 -28.48 0.75
N GLN A 308 0.04 -27.33 0.32
CA GLN A 308 -1.33 -27.21 -0.20
C GLN A 308 -1.43 -27.35 -1.73
N GLY A 309 -0.30 -27.53 -2.42
CA GLY A 309 -0.27 -27.57 -3.88
C GLY A 309 -0.65 -26.24 -4.55
N ILE A 310 -0.44 -25.11 -3.85
CA ILE A 310 -0.70 -23.76 -4.34
C ILE A 310 0.59 -23.21 -4.92
N GLY A 311 0.53 -22.76 -6.17
CA GLY A 311 1.62 -22.04 -6.83
C GLY A 311 1.78 -20.62 -6.30
N TYR A 312 2.99 -20.07 -6.43
CA TYR A 312 3.29 -18.70 -6.04
C TYR A 312 4.28 -18.03 -6.98
N ALA A 313 4.19 -16.71 -7.07
CA ALA A 313 5.16 -15.87 -7.76
C ALA A 313 5.82 -14.92 -6.77
N LYS A 314 7.12 -14.66 -6.96
CA LYS A 314 7.92 -13.75 -6.14
C LYS A 314 8.32 -12.55 -6.98
N THR A 315 7.82 -11.38 -6.66
CA THR A 315 8.21 -10.14 -7.32
C THR A 315 9.27 -9.37 -6.51
N ALA A 316 9.83 -8.32 -7.10
CA ALA A 316 10.54 -7.31 -6.34
C ALA A 316 9.62 -6.68 -5.28
N VAL A 317 10.23 -6.04 -4.26
CA VAL A 317 9.49 -5.34 -3.20
C VAL A 317 8.80 -4.11 -3.78
N GLY A 318 7.53 -3.98 -3.51
CA GLY A 318 6.67 -2.87 -3.94
C GLY A 318 5.38 -3.36 -4.58
N ASP A 319 4.28 -2.79 -4.16
CA ASP A 319 2.93 -3.12 -4.62
C ASP A 319 2.75 -2.95 -6.13
N LYS A 320 3.48 -2.02 -6.77
CA LYS A 320 3.53 -1.84 -8.23
C LYS A 320 3.90 -3.15 -8.93
N TYR A 321 4.97 -3.81 -8.48
CA TYR A 321 5.45 -5.05 -9.09
C TYR A 321 4.50 -6.23 -8.86
N VAL A 322 3.88 -6.27 -7.68
CA VAL A 322 2.85 -7.27 -7.36
C VAL A 322 1.65 -7.10 -8.30
N TYR A 323 1.12 -5.88 -8.43
CA TYR A 323 -0.03 -5.60 -9.28
C TYR A 323 0.27 -5.84 -10.77
N GLU A 324 1.42 -5.39 -11.25
CA GLU A 324 1.86 -5.60 -12.63
C GLU A 324 1.94 -7.09 -12.98
N TYR A 325 2.55 -7.90 -12.08
CA TYR A 325 2.57 -9.34 -12.28
C TYR A 325 1.16 -9.95 -12.28
N MET A 326 0.31 -9.54 -11.33
CA MET A 326 -1.08 -10.01 -11.26
C MET A 326 -1.87 -9.70 -12.52
N SER A 327 -1.76 -8.47 -13.02
CA SER A 327 -2.46 -8.01 -14.21
C SER A 327 -2.02 -8.78 -15.45
N ASN A 328 -0.70 -8.91 -15.65
CA ASN A 328 -0.12 -9.60 -16.81
C ASN A 328 -0.42 -11.11 -16.85
N ASN A 329 -0.61 -11.73 -15.68
CA ASN A 329 -0.80 -13.18 -15.57
C ASN A 329 -2.22 -13.58 -15.13
N GLY A 330 -3.14 -12.64 -14.98
CA GLY A 330 -4.53 -12.92 -14.57
C GLY A 330 -4.68 -13.45 -13.15
N CYS A 331 -3.72 -13.18 -12.26
CA CYS A 331 -3.76 -13.64 -10.88
C CYS A 331 -4.82 -12.90 -10.05
N ARG A 332 -5.47 -13.61 -9.14
CA ARG A 332 -6.63 -13.10 -8.40
C ARG A 332 -6.30 -12.51 -7.04
N ILE A 333 -5.17 -12.88 -6.46
CA ILE A 333 -4.70 -12.42 -5.16
C ILE A 333 -3.19 -12.24 -5.19
N GLY A 334 -2.73 -11.18 -4.56
CA GLY A 334 -1.32 -10.91 -4.32
C GLY A 334 -1.15 -9.87 -3.24
N GLY A 335 0.06 -9.74 -2.73
CA GLY A 335 0.32 -8.75 -1.70
C GLY A 335 1.69 -8.90 -1.06
N GLU A 336 1.83 -8.16 0.04
CA GLU A 336 3.07 -8.06 0.80
C GLU A 336 2.85 -8.40 2.27
N GLN A 337 3.90 -8.82 2.94
CA GLN A 337 3.92 -9.11 4.37
C GLN A 337 3.38 -7.93 5.22
N SER A 338 3.59 -6.70 4.75
CA SER A 338 3.10 -5.46 5.38
C SER A 338 1.58 -5.33 5.46
N GLY A 339 0.84 -6.23 4.82
CA GLY A 339 -0.62 -6.20 4.78
C GLY A 339 -1.24 -5.45 3.60
N HIS A 340 -0.43 -5.03 2.62
CA HIS A 340 -0.94 -4.51 1.35
C HIS A 340 -1.39 -5.67 0.47
N ILE A 341 -2.69 -5.97 0.50
CA ILE A 341 -3.28 -7.14 -0.18
C ILE A 341 -4.20 -6.66 -1.29
N ILE A 342 -3.99 -7.20 -2.48
CA ILE A 342 -4.76 -6.88 -3.68
C ILE A 342 -5.66 -8.07 -4.03
N PHE A 343 -6.95 -7.82 -4.12
CA PHE A 343 -7.96 -8.76 -4.62
C PHE A 343 -8.42 -8.26 -5.99
N SER A 344 -7.79 -8.68 -7.08
CA SER A 344 -7.96 -8.09 -8.41
C SER A 344 -9.40 -8.11 -8.95
N LYS A 345 -10.24 -8.99 -8.42
CA LYS A 345 -11.67 -9.00 -8.74
C LYS A 345 -12.41 -7.75 -8.23
N TYR A 346 -11.92 -7.13 -7.17
CA TYR A 346 -12.63 -6.09 -6.42
C TYR A 346 -11.92 -4.73 -6.45
N ALA A 347 -10.60 -4.73 -6.51
CA ALA A 347 -9.78 -3.54 -6.44
C ALA A 347 -8.54 -3.65 -7.31
N SER A 348 -8.03 -2.50 -7.79
CA SER A 348 -6.78 -2.35 -8.54
C SER A 348 -5.57 -2.04 -7.65
N THR A 349 -5.79 -1.87 -6.35
CA THR A 349 -4.76 -1.58 -5.34
C THR A 349 -5.08 -2.32 -4.06
N GLY A 350 -4.16 -2.30 -3.09
CA GLY A 350 -4.43 -2.77 -1.74
C GLY A 350 -5.59 -1.99 -1.11
N ASP A 351 -6.42 -2.70 -0.37
CA ASP A 351 -7.55 -2.14 0.36
C ASP A 351 -7.64 -2.83 1.72
N GLY A 352 -7.26 -2.10 2.77
CA GLY A 352 -7.21 -2.66 4.12
C GLY A 352 -8.59 -3.02 4.66
N ILE A 353 -9.61 -2.22 4.38
CA ILE A 353 -10.96 -2.50 4.86
C ILE A 353 -11.55 -3.69 4.10
N LEU A 354 -11.37 -3.76 2.78
CA LEU A 354 -11.74 -4.94 2.00
C LEU A 354 -11.02 -6.20 2.52
N THR A 355 -9.73 -6.11 2.81
CA THR A 355 -8.94 -7.22 3.35
C THR A 355 -9.55 -7.73 4.66
N SER A 356 -9.91 -6.83 5.58
CA SER A 356 -10.56 -7.22 6.83
C SER A 356 -11.92 -7.89 6.61
N LEU A 357 -12.73 -7.41 5.64
CA LEU A 357 -13.98 -8.07 5.25
C LEU A 357 -13.75 -9.47 4.67
N LYS A 358 -12.67 -9.66 3.91
CA LYS A 358 -12.32 -10.97 3.36
C LYS A 358 -11.85 -11.95 4.43
N MET A 359 -11.17 -11.49 5.47
CA MET A 359 -10.84 -12.34 6.62
C MET A 359 -12.10 -12.73 7.40
N MET A 360 -13.03 -11.81 7.64
CA MET A 360 -14.33 -12.10 8.22
C MET A 360 -15.11 -13.15 7.39
N GLU A 361 -15.08 -13.02 6.06
CA GLU A 361 -15.72 -14.00 5.14
C GLU A 361 -15.18 -15.42 5.39
N VAL A 362 -13.86 -15.59 5.48
CA VAL A 362 -13.25 -16.90 5.70
C VAL A 362 -13.60 -17.46 7.08
N MET A 363 -13.46 -16.63 8.15
CA MET A 363 -13.81 -17.02 9.51
C MET A 363 -15.25 -17.56 9.61
N LEU A 364 -16.19 -16.83 9.05
CA LEU A 364 -17.62 -17.17 9.11
C LEU A 364 -17.95 -18.37 8.21
N ALA A 365 -17.38 -18.45 7.02
CA ALA A 365 -17.58 -19.58 6.12
C ALA A 365 -17.04 -20.90 6.70
N LYS A 366 -15.88 -20.84 7.34
CA LYS A 366 -15.22 -22.00 7.96
C LYS A 366 -15.70 -22.28 9.38
N LYS A 367 -16.34 -21.31 10.04
CA LYS A 367 -16.71 -21.34 11.46
C LYS A 367 -15.49 -21.58 12.35
N LYS A 368 -14.38 -20.92 12.04
CA LYS A 368 -13.09 -21.04 12.72
C LYS A 368 -12.52 -19.68 13.06
N PRO A 369 -11.89 -19.53 14.24
CA PRO A 369 -11.14 -18.32 14.58
C PRO A 369 -9.88 -18.19 13.71
N LEU A 370 -9.31 -16.99 13.65
CA LEU A 370 -8.08 -16.74 12.85
C LEU A 370 -6.90 -17.58 13.33
N SER A 371 -6.78 -17.83 14.64
CA SER A 371 -5.68 -18.65 15.17
C SER A 371 -5.66 -20.06 14.59
N GLU A 372 -6.83 -20.67 14.35
CA GLU A 372 -6.90 -21.99 13.70
C GLU A 372 -6.64 -21.92 12.19
N LEU A 373 -7.13 -20.86 11.53
CA LEU A 373 -6.91 -20.68 10.10
C LEU A 373 -5.44 -20.40 9.75
N ALA A 374 -4.73 -19.71 10.64
CA ALA A 374 -3.31 -19.39 10.48
C ALA A 374 -2.37 -20.53 10.91
N ALA A 375 -2.81 -21.44 11.77
CA ALA A 375 -1.97 -22.45 12.42
C ALA A 375 -1.11 -23.32 11.48
N PRO A 376 -1.58 -23.70 10.26
CA PRO A 376 -0.74 -24.48 9.34
C PRO A 376 0.46 -23.71 8.79
N PHE A 377 0.38 -22.39 8.70
CA PHE A 377 1.51 -21.57 8.27
C PHE A 377 2.45 -21.30 9.44
N LYS A 378 3.61 -21.94 9.44
CA LYS A 378 4.66 -21.72 10.43
C LYS A 378 5.61 -20.61 9.94
N VAL A 379 5.67 -19.51 10.69
CA VAL A 379 6.62 -18.43 10.42
C VAL A 379 8.03 -18.91 10.78
N TYR A 380 8.94 -18.83 9.82
CA TYR A 380 10.34 -19.13 10.05
C TYR A 380 11.02 -17.96 10.77
N PRO A 381 11.85 -18.22 11.78
CA PRO A 381 12.75 -17.21 12.34
C PRO A 381 13.52 -16.48 11.25
N GLN A 382 13.70 -15.17 11.44
CA GLN A 382 14.40 -14.30 10.51
C GLN A 382 15.39 -13.43 11.25
N VAL A 383 16.61 -13.36 10.76
CA VAL A 383 17.60 -12.37 11.19
C VAL A 383 17.93 -11.47 10.00
N LEU A 384 17.75 -10.18 10.20
CA LEU A 384 18.08 -9.13 9.22
C LEU A 384 19.12 -8.20 9.83
N GLU A 385 20.24 -8.02 9.16
CA GLU A 385 21.24 -7.04 9.52
C GLU A 385 21.44 -6.00 8.43
N ASN A 386 21.43 -4.71 8.83
CA ASN A 386 21.70 -3.57 7.96
C ASN A 386 23.15 -3.18 8.09
N VAL A 387 24.00 -3.62 7.18
CA VAL A 387 25.44 -3.35 7.19
C VAL A 387 25.71 -2.03 6.48
N ARG A 388 26.18 -1.03 7.23
CA ARG A 388 26.61 0.24 6.63
C ARG A 388 27.89 0.04 5.84
N VAL A 389 27.87 0.46 4.55
CA VAL A 389 28.97 0.24 3.63
C VAL A 389 29.37 1.54 2.93
N THR A 390 30.60 1.56 2.44
CA THR A 390 31.15 2.69 1.67
C THR A 390 30.56 2.74 0.25
N ASP A 391 30.36 1.58 -0.37
CA ASP A 391 29.73 1.41 -1.68
C ASP A 391 28.84 0.16 -1.64
N LYS A 392 27.54 0.37 -1.70
CA LYS A 392 26.57 -0.71 -1.55
C LYS A 392 26.52 -1.65 -2.76
N THR A 393 26.70 -1.12 -3.97
CA THR A 393 26.70 -1.92 -5.19
C THR A 393 27.98 -2.76 -5.26
N ALA A 394 29.15 -2.14 -5.02
CA ALA A 394 30.40 -2.87 -5.00
C ALA A 394 30.44 -3.94 -3.89
N ALA A 395 29.87 -3.67 -2.72
CA ALA A 395 29.79 -4.66 -1.63
C ALA A 395 28.87 -5.82 -1.96
N GLN A 396 27.73 -5.56 -2.59
CA GLN A 396 26.80 -6.60 -3.00
C GLN A 396 27.39 -7.47 -4.12
N ASP A 397 28.05 -6.88 -5.09
CA ASP A 397 28.55 -7.57 -6.29
C ASP A 397 29.98 -8.15 -6.10
N ASP A 398 30.60 -7.98 -4.93
CA ASP A 398 31.93 -8.52 -4.64
C ASP A 398 31.92 -10.06 -4.74
N ALA A 399 32.87 -10.62 -5.49
CA ALA A 399 32.93 -12.05 -5.76
C ALA A 399 33.10 -12.92 -4.50
N ALA A 400 33.77 -12.42 -3.46
CA ALA A 400 33.91 -13.17 -2.19
C ALA A 400 32.58 -13.14 -1.41
N VAL A 401 31.88 -12.01 -1.40
CA VAL A 401 30.56 -11.88 -0.77
C VAL A 401 29.56 -12.80 -1.48
N GLN A 402 29.48 -12.76 -2.81
CA GLN A 402 28.60 -13.61 -3.59
C GLN A 402 28.91 -15.10 -3.41
N LYS A 403 30.18 -15.48 -3.32
CA LYS A 403 30.58 -16.85 -3.02
C LYS A 403 30.11 -17.30 -1.63
N MET A 404 30.19 -16.44 -0.63
CA MET A 404 29.69 -16.76 0.71
C MET A 404 28.16 -16.88 0.70
N VAL A 405 27.46 -15.97 0.04
CA VAL A 405 26.00 -16.03 -0.12
C VAL A 405 25.56 -17.36 -0.75
N GLN A 406 26.27 -17.79 -1.79
CA GLN A 406 25.98 -19.05 -2.44
C GLN A 406 26.26 -20.25 -1.52
N ALA A 407 27.36 -20.23 -0.78
CA ALA A 407 27.70 -21.30 0.18
C ALA A 407 26.64 -21.41 1.29
N VAL A 408 26.15 -20.29 1.80
CA VAL A 408 25.05 -20.27 2.77
C VAL A 408 23.75 -20.78 2.16
N ALA A 409 23.43 -20.37 0.92
CA ALA A 409 22.24 -20.86 0.23
C ALA A 409 22.27 -22.37 0.02
N GLU A 410 23.43 -22.93 -0.36
CA GLU A 410 23.64 -24.38 -0.50
C GLU A 410 23.53 -25.11 0.84
N ALA A 411 24.07 -24.55 1.91
CA ALA A 411 24.00 -25.12 3.27
C ALA A 411 22.57 -25.11 3.83
N LEU A 412 21.77 -24.09 3.54
CA LEU A 412 20.37 -24.03 3.92
C LEU A 412 19.48 -24.96 3.08
N GLY A 413 19.83 -25.14 1.80
CA GLY A 413 19.08 -25.98 0.88
C GLY A 413 17.59 -25.62 0.84
N ASP A 414 16.74 -26.61 1.10
CA ASP A 414 15.29 -26.43 1.16
C ASP A 414 14.75 -26.14 2.57
N THR A 415 15.63 -25.94 3.56
CA THR A 415 15.27 -25.66 4.96
C THR A 415 15.31 -24.18 5.32
N GLY A 416 15.77 -23.32 4.40
CA GLY A 416 15.86 -21.88 4.66
C GLY A 416 16.26 -21.10 3.42
N ARG A 417 16.55 -19.82 3.61
CA ARG A 417 17.06 -18.97 2.53
C ARG A 417 17.91 -17.82 3.04
N ILE A 418 18.73 -17.30 2.16
CA ILE A 418 19.47 -16.06 2.35
C ILE A 418 19.06 -15.05 1.26
N LEU A 419 18.95 -13.78 1.64
CA LEU A 419 18.74 -12.66 0.74
C LEU A 419 19.71 -11.53 1.11
N VAL A 420 20.53 -11.12 0.14
CA VAL A 420 21.42 -9.97 0.28
C VAL A 420 21.05 -8.94 -0.78
N ARG A 421 20.75 -7.72 -0.34
CA ARG A 421 20.34 -6.65 -1.24
C ARG A 421 20.75 -5.27 -0.75
N GLU A 422 21.03 -4.38 -1.68
CA GLU A 422 21.24 -2.97 -1.35
C GLU A 422 19.92 -2.27 -0.93
N SER A 423 20.06 -1.27 -0.07
CA SER A 423 18.94 -0.38 0.25
C SER A 423 18.78 0.67 -0.85
N GLY A 424 17.51 0.95 -1.23
CA GLY A 424 17.20 2.00 -2.20
C GLY A 424 17.55 3.41 -1.71
N THR A 425 17.47 3.67 -0.40
CA THR A 425 17.53 5.01 0.19
C THR A 425 18.75 5.25 1.08
N GLU A 426 19.33 4.20 1.66
CA GLU A 426 20.41 4.29 2.64
C GLU A 426 21.71 3.64 2.12
N PRO A 427 22.89 4.05 2.60
CA PRO A 427 24.16 3.44 2.26
C PRO A 427 24.37 2.13 3.04
N VAL A 428 23.44 1.19 2.91
CA VAL A 428 23.49 -0.11 3.58
C VAL A 428 23.25 -1.26 2.61
N VAL A 429 23.90 -2.38 2.89
CA VAL A 429 23.54 -3.70 2.35
C VAL A 429 22.77 -4.44 3.43
N ARG A 430 21.64 -5.00 3.05
CA ARG A 430 20.76 -5.77 3.93
C ARG A 430 21.06 -7.26 3.75
N VAL A 431 21.48 -7.89 4.82
CA VAL A 431 21.72 -9.33 4.87
C VAL A 431 20.61 -9.97 5.70
N MET A 432 19.81 -10.83 5.09
CA MET A 432 18.67 -11.51 5.71
C MET A 432 18.82 -13.02 5.55
N VAL A 433 18.67 -13.75 6.64
CA VAL A 433 18.57 -15.22 6.64
C VAL A 433 17.29 -15.63 7.34
N GLU A 434 16.60 -16.61 6.76
CA GLU A 434 15.46 -17.31 7.35
C GLU A 434 15.81 -18.80 7.42
N ALA A 435 15.60 -19.40 8.59
CA ALA A 435 15.92 -20.80 8.86
C ALA A 435 15.00 -21.33 9.98
N PRO A 436 14.94 -22.66 10.22
CA PRO A 436 14.09 -23.22 11.26
C PRO A 436 14.39 -22.72 12.68
N GLU A 437 15.63 -22.30 12.94
CA GLU A 437 16.10 -21.81 14.24
C GLU A 437 16.81 -20.46 14.10
N GLU A 438 16.59 -19.56 15.05
CA GLU A 438 17.17 -18.21 15.04
C GLU A 438 18.71 -18.25 15.14
N GLU A 439 19.26 -19.21 15.86
CA GLU A 439 20.71 -19.40 15.99
C GLU A 439 21.37 -19.71 14.65
N ILE A 440 20.71 -20.49 13.79
CA ILE A 440 21.17 -20.77 12.43
C ILE A 440 21.13 -19.50 11.58
N CYS A 441 20.05 -18.70 11.71
CA CYS A 441 19.94 -17.43 11.01
C CYS A 441 21.09 -16.48 11.40
N ARG A 442 21.33 -16.33 12.70
CA ARG A 442 22.40 -15.45 13.22
C ARG A 442 23.77 -15.88 12.73
N LYS A 443 24.08 -17.17 12.84
CA LYS A 443 25.35 -17.73 12.36
C LYS A 443 25.63 -17.34 10.90
N TYR A 444 24.69 -17.56 10.00
CA TYR A 444 24.91 -17.32 8.58
C TYR A 444 24.89 -15.82 8.22
N VAL A 445 24.11 -15.00 8.93
CA VAL A 445 24.20 -13.53 8.79
C VAL A 445 25.61 -13.06 9.19
N ASP A 446 26.13 -13.50 10.32
CA ASP A 446 27.43 -13.12 10.82
C ASP A 446 28.58 -13.56 9.88
N GLU A 447 28.47 -14.74 9.28
CA GLU A 447 29.43 -15.23 8.27
C GLU A 447 29.49 -14.28 7.04
N VAL A 448 28.35 -13.87 6.50
CA VAL A 448 28.29 -12.95 5.35
C VAL A 448 28.75 -11.55 5.73
N VAL A 449 28.33 -11.04 6.89
CA VAL A 449 28.75 -9.74 7.40
C VAL A 449 30.27 -9.70 7.60
N SER A 450 30.87 -10.76 8.16
CA SER A 450 32.33 -10.87 8.32
C SER A 450 33.08 -10.75 6.99
N VAL A 451 32.59 -11.39 5.93
CA VAL A 451 33.19 -11.25 4.60
C VAL A 451 33.08 -9.82 4.07
N ILE A 452 31.93 -9.15 4.25
CA ILE A 452 31.76 -7.74 3.87
C ILE A 452 32.78 -6.85 4.62
N GLU A 453 33.02 -7.10 5.91
CA GLU A 453 34.02 -6.41 6.71
C GLU A 453 35.45 -6.66 6.25
N GLU A 454 35.83 -7.94 6.06
CA GLU A 454 37.17 -8.36 5.60
C GLU A 454 37.51 -7.78 4.22
N ARG A 455 36.50 -7.56 3.37
CA ARG A 455 36.66 -6.91 2.08
C ARG A 455 36.76 -5.38 2.17
N GLY A 456 36.64 -4.81 3.39
CA GLY A 456 36.81 -3.38 3.65
C GLY A 456 35.63 -2.50 3.24
N TYR A 457 34.45 -3.09 3.05
CA TYR A 457 33.25 -2.32 2.69
C TYR A 457 32.54 -1.72 3.90
N ARG A 458 32.67 -2.30 5.10
CA ARG A 458 31.98 -1.77 6.30
C ARG A 458 32.52 -0.38 6.66
N ARG A 459 31.59 0.53 7.01
CA ARG A 459 31.86 1.92 7.36
C ARG A 459 31.81 2.12 8.87
#